data_d4042e990417692a09edec9425e6d0fe
#
_entry.id   d4042e990417692a09edec9425e6d0fe
#
_cell.length_a   1.000
_cell.length_b   1.000
_cell.length_c   1.000
_cell.angle_alpha   90.00
_cell.angle_beta   90.00
_cell.angle_gamma   90.00
#
_symmetry.space_group_name_H-M   'P 1'
#
loop_
_entity.id
_entity.type
_entity.pdbx_description
1 polymer ?
#
loop_
_entity_poly.entity_id
_entity_poly.type
_entity_poly.pdbx_seq_one_letter_code
_entity_poly.pdbx_strand_id
1 'polypeptide(L)'
;FCLNGHAQAKATFDKMTHEFGVVLWKHPATTTFTIKNDGNKPLVISNVTTSCGCTVADWTKEPIAPGATGVVSSTFDAKALGHFYKDIGVYCNASDRPIYLTLSGEVSADPKNYTLTHPYAFDAIRLDKEAIEFDDTNKGDKPTMDILVANTSNEVYTPVLMHLPPYLEAVAVPERIGKKGTGKIKVTLDTDKLPK
;
A
#
# COMPACT_ATOMS: atom_id res chain seq x y z
N PHE A 1 -5.97 47.91 8.08
CA PHE A 1 -4.88 47.11 7.57
C PHE A 1 -5.48 46.04 6.63
N CYS A 2 -5.44 46.29 5.30
CA CYS A 2 -5.76 45.28 4.33
C CYS A 2 -4.53 44.36 4.20
N LEU A 3 -4.61 43.14 4.72
CA LEU A 3 -3.70 42.08 4.40
C LEU A 3 -3.93 41.72 2.92
N ASN A 4 -3.06 42.20 2.02
CA ASN A 4 -2.98 41.71 0.65
C ASN A 4 -2.49 40.26 0.67
N GLY A 5 -3.37 39.33 0.98
CA GLY A 5 -3.14 37.93 0.72
C GLY A 5 -3.11 37.74 -0.79
N HIS A 6 -1.94 37.44 -1.36
CA HIS A 6 -1.86 37.10 -2.79
C HIS A 6 -2.77 35.89 -3.05
N ALA A 7 -3.82 36.12 -3.83
CA ALA A 7 -4.75 35.08 -4.23
C ALA A 7 -4.00 34.09 -5.14
N GLN A 8 -3.71 32.89 -4.64
CA GLN A 8 -2.92 31.88 -5.33
C GLN A 8 -3.52 30.49 -5.11
N ALA A 9 -3.40 29.63 -6.13
CA ALA A 9 -3.63 28.19 -5.97
C ALA A 9 -2.48 27.60 -5.13
N LYS A 10 -2.78 26.58 -4.31
CA LYS A 10 -1.77 25.85 -3.53
C LYS A 10 -2.04 24.38 -3.62
N ALA A 11 -1.09 23.63 -4.17
CA ALA A 11 -1.18 22.19 -4.33
C ALA A 11 -0.53 21.47 -3.15
N THR A 12 -1.27 20.56 -2.52
CA THR A 12 -0.79 19.66 -1.47
C THR A 12 -1.17 18.24 -1.85
N PHE A 13 -0.20 17.31 -1.83
CA PHE A 13 -0.44 15.91 -2.11
C PHE A 13 -0.55 15.10 -0.82
N ASP A 14 -1.38 14.05 -0.82
CA ASP A 14 -1.50 13.07 0.27
C ASP A 14 -0.19 12.32 0.52
N LYS A 15 0.55 12.06 -0.55
CA LYS A 15 1.88 11.43 -0.56
C LYS A 15 2.68 11.92 -1.76
N MET A 16 4.00 11.95 -1.64
CA MET A 16 4.92 12.29 -2.74
C MET A 16 5.56 11.05 -3.37
N THR A 17 5.53 9.94 -2.66
CA THR A 17 6.12 8.66 -3.08
C THR A 17 5.13 7.53 -2.88
N HIS A 18 5.12 6.58 -3.82
CA HIS A 18 4.40 5.33 -3.68
C HIS A 18 5.34 4.16 -3.97
N GLU A 19 5.47 3.28 -2.99
CA GLU A 19 6.22 2.04 -3.12
C GLU A 19 5.26 0.89 -3.39
N PHE A 20 5.41 0.23 -4.54
CA PHE A 20 4.59 -0.91 -4.93
C PHE A 20 5.03 -2.22 -4.27
N GLY A 21 6.24 -2.23 -3.68
CA GLY A 21 6.86 -3.49 -3.28
C GLY A 21 7.21 -4.36 -4.49
N VAL A 22 6.91 -5.66 -4.43
CA VAL A 22 7.14 -6.57 -5.56
C VAL A 22 5.94 -6.58 -6.50
N VAL A 23 6.19 -6.23 -7.75
CA VAL A 23 5.22 -6.25 -8.85
C VAL A 23 5.50 -7.46 -9.75
N LEU A 24 4.48 -8.19 -10.13
CA LEU A 24 4.63 -9.32 -11.04
C LEU A 24 4.97 -8.85 -12.46
N TRP A 25 5.98 -9.46 -13.05
CA TRP A 25 6.40 -9.18 -14.42
C TRP A 25 5.25 -9.25 -15.43
N LYS A 26 5.16 -8.23 -16.28
CA LYS A 26 4.08 -8.04 -17.25
C LYS A 26 2.67 -7.86 -16.67
N HIS A 27 2.56 -7.59 -15.37
CA HIS A 27 1.29 -7.23 -14.75
C HIS A 27 1.36 -5.75 -14.35
N PRO A 28 0.67 -4.86 -15.08
CA PRO A 28 0.67 -3.44 -14.76
C PRO A 28 0.18 -3.17 -13.34
N ALA A 29 0.84 -2.22 -12.67
CA ALA A 29 0.47 -1.78 -11.33
C ALA A 29 0.04 -0.31 -11.36
N THR A 30 -1.10 -0.01 -10.73
CA THR A 30 -1.67 1.34 -10.72
C THR A 30 -1.71 1.89 -9.29
N THR A 31 -1.39 3.17 -9.16
CA THR A 31 -1.59 3.94 -7.93
C THR A 31 -2.24 5.27 -8.23
N THR A 32 -2.79 5.87 -7.18
CA THR A 32 -3.40 7.21 -7.24
C THR A 32 -2.80 8.10 -6.16
N PHE A 33 -2.54 9.34 -6.52
CA PHE A 33 -2.15 10.43 -5.65
C PHE A 33 -3.30 11.41 -5.58
N THR A 34 -3.69 11.81 -4.37
CA THR A 34 -4.72 12.82 -4.17
C THR A 34 -4.07 14.18 -4.05
N ILE A 35 -4.47 15.11 -4.89
CA ILE A 35 -4.05 16.52 -4.82
C ILE A 35 -5.17 17.36 -4.22
N LYS A 36 -4.87 18.16 -3.22
CA LYS A 36 -5.79 19.10 -2.59
C LYS A 36 -5.40 20.52 -2.93
N ASN A 37 -6.38 21.36 -3.21
CA ASN A 37 -6.17 22.79 -3.36
C ASN A 37 -6.32 23.50 -1.99
N ASP A 38 -5.22 23.77 -1.33
CA ASP A 38 -5.17 24.52 -0.07
C ASP A 38 -5.02 26.04 -0.29
N GLY A 39 -5.17 26.50 -1.54
CA GLY A 39 -5.16 27.90 -1.92
C GLY A 39 -6.56 28.51 -1.93
N ASN A 40 -6.65 29.76 -2.40
CA ASN A 40 -7.89 30.53 -2.52
C ASN A 40 -8.28 30.84 -3.97
N LYS A 41 -7.56 30.29 -4.97
CA LYS A 41 -7.92 30.28 -6.38
C LYS A 41 -8.00 28.84 -6.92
N PRO A 42 -8.76 28.62 -8.01
CA PRO A 42 -8.80 27.29 -8.65
C PRO A 42 -7.40 26.79 -9.01
N LEU A 43 -7.14 25.53 -8.65
CA LEU A 43 -5.91 24.83 -9.02
C LEU A 43 -6.14 24.09 -10.35
N VAL A 44 -5.29 24.34 -11.31
CA VAL A 44 -5.37 23.72 -12.65
C VAL A 44 -4.11 22.91 -12.90
N ILE A 45 -4.28 21.62 -13.14
CA ILE A 45 -3.20 20.74 -13.62
C ILE A 45 -3.16 20.88 -15.14
N SER A 46 -2.09 21.49 -15.67
CA SER A 46 -1.93 21.76 -17.10
C SER A 46 -1.35 20.58 -17.86
N ASN A 47 -0.48 19.80 -17.21
CA ASN A 47 0.17 18.64 -17.83
C ASN A 47 0.71 17.68 -16.76
N VAL A 48 0.85 16.40 -17.14
CA VAL A 48 1.56 15.40 -16.35
C VAL A 48 2.50 14.63 -17.27
N THR A 49 3.77 14.57 -16.89
CA THR A 49 4.82 13.87 -17.64
C THR A 49 5.35 12.71 -16.83
N THR A 50 5.89 11.70 -17.50
CA THR A 50 6.53 10.54 -16.86
C THR A 50 7.97 10.42 -17.34
N SER A 51 8.87 9.93 -16.50
CA SER A 51 10.29 9.78 -16.80
C SER A 51 10.61 8.71 -17.86
N CYS A 52 9.62 7.89 -18.24
CA CYS A 52 9.78 6.85 -19.26
C CYS A 52 8.45 6.52 -19.93
N GLY A 53 8.51 5.88 -21.11
CA GLY A 53 7.33 5.35 -21.81
C GLY A 53 6.67 4.12 -21.13
N CYS A 54 7.27 3.62 -20.04
CA CYS A 54 6.78 2.48 -19.25
C CYS A 54 5.74 2.87 -18.20
N THR A 55 5.40 4.16 -18.11
CA THR A 55 4.43 4.70 -17.17
C THR A 55 3.44 5.59 -17.92
N VAL A 56 2.15 5.37 -17.69
CA VAL A 56 1.07 6.21 -18.21
C VAL A 56 0.43 6.92 -17.03
N ALA A 57 0.20 8.22 -17.19
CA ALA A 57 -0.47 9.02 -16.15
C ALA A 57 -1.77 9.63 -16.69
N ASP A 58 -2.77 9.70 -15.83
CA ASP A 58 -4.00 10.43 -16.04
C ASP A 58 -4.30 11.32 -14.83
N TRP A 59 -5.08 12.38 -14.99
CA TRP A 59 -5.32 13.34 -13.91
C TRP A 59 -6.65 14.08 -14.09
N THR A 60 -7.11 14.73 -13.01
CA THR A 60 -8.27 15.62 -13.04
C THR A 60 -8.04 16.79 -13.99
N LYS A 61 -8.83 16.88 -15.06
CA LYS A 61 -8.71 17.91 -16.11
C LYS A 61 -9.41 19.21 -15.72
N GLU A 62 -10.45 19.12 -14.92
CA GLU A 62 -11.23 20.26 -14.45
C GLU A 62 -10.48 21.06 -13.40
N PRO A 63 -10.70 22.40 -13.32
CA PRO A 63 -10.15 23.21 -12.25
C PRO A 63 -10.63 22.73 -10.86
N ILE A 64 -9.71 22.48 -9.97
CA ILE A 64 -9.98 22.06 -8.59
C ILE A 64 -10.27 23.31 -7.76
N ALA A 65 -11.49 23.45 -7.26
CA ALA A 65 -11.90 24.57 -6.45
C ALA A 65 -11.10 24.68 -5.13
N PRO A 66 -11.00 25.87 -4.51
CA PRO A 66 -10.41 26.01 -3.17
C PRO A 66 -11.02 25.02 -2.15
N GLY A 67 -10.17 24.30 -1.44
CA GLY A 67 -10.54 23.26 -0.48
C GLY A 67 -10.92 21.91 -1.07
N ALA A 68 -11.16 21.82 -2.38
CA ALA A 68 -11.50 20.57 -3.07
C ALA A 68 -10.25 19.74 -3.41
N THR A 69 -10.50 18.48 -3.79
CA THR A 69 -9.47 17.52 -4.18
C THR A 69 -9.61 17.10 -5.63
N GLY A 70 -8.49 16.75 -6.25
CA GLY A 70 -8.37 16.07 -7.54
C GLY A 70 -7.47 14.85 -7.41
N VAL A 71 -7.22 14.16 -8.51
CA VAL A 71 -6.41 12.95 -8.55
C VAL A 71 -5.37 13.02 -9.67
N VAL A 72 -4.23 12.38 -9.42
CA VAL A 72 -3.25 11.98 -10.43
C VAL A 72 -3.08 10.49 -10.30
N SER A 73 -3.53 9.73 -11.29
CA SER A 73 -3.34 8.27 -11.32
C SER A 73 -2.20 7.90 -12.24
N SER A 74 -1.50 6.83 -11.92
CA SER A 74 -0.38 6.36 -12.70
C SER A 74 -0.34 4.85 -12.77
N THR A 75 -0.13 4.33 -13.98
CA THR A 75 0.00 2.90 -14.25
C THR A 75 1.39 2.60 -14.79
N PHE A 76 2.12 1.78 -14.06
CA PHE A 76 3.43 1.25 -14.44
C PHE A 76 3.27 -0.10 -15.13
N ASP A 77 3.92 -0.32 -16.28
CA ASP A 77 3.69 -1.47 -17.15
C ASP A 77 4.40 -2.78 -16.73
N ALA A 78 5.34 -2.70 -15.79
CA ALA A 78 6.09 -3.83 -15.24
C ALA A 78 6.76 -4.75 -16.28
N LYS A 79 7.20 -4.23 -17.42
CA LYS A 79 7.80 -5.07 -18.49
C LYS A 79 9.27 -5.38 -18.29
N ALA A 80 10.00 -4.60 -17.51
CA ALA A 80 11.41 -4.81 -17.21
C ALA A 80 11.58 -5.39 -15.81
N LEU A 81 12.33 -6.51 -15.69
CA LEU A 81 12.67 -7.11 -14.39
C LEU A 81 13.64 -6.24 -13.60
N GLY A 82 13.58 -6.35 -12.28
CA GLY A 82 14.47 -5.66 -11.34
C GLY A 82 13.85 -4.43 -10.71
N HIS A 83 14.66 -3.69 -9.95
CA HIS A 83 14.23 -2.50 -9.24
C HIS A 83 13.88 -1.38 -10.21
N PHE A 84 12.86 -0.62 -9.88
CA PHE A 84 12.47 0.56 -10.63
C PHE A 84 12.28 1.77 -9.71
N TYR A 85 12.57 2.92 -10.29
CA TYR A 85 12.33 4.24 -9.72
C TYR A 85 11.87 5.15 -10.86
N LYS A 86 10.67 5.70 -10.75
CA LYS A 86 10.04 6.48 -11.81
C LYS A 86 9.46 7.77 -11.25
N ASP A 87 9.73 8.87 -11.94
CA ASP A 87 9.20 10.17 -11.59
C ASP A 87 8.04 10.57 -12.50
N ILE A 88 7.05 11.22 -11.90
CA ILE A 88 5.89 11.82 -12.53
C ILE A 88 5.97 13.31 -12.25
N GLY A 89 6.17 14.12 -13.27
CA GLY A 89 6.19 15.57 -13.17
C GLY A 89 4.78 16.15 -13.35
N VAL A 90 4.23 16.77 -12.30
CA VAL A 90 2.92 17.41 -12.32
C VAL A 90 3.09 18.91 -12.51
N TYR A 91 2.60 19.44 -13.63
CA TYR A 91 2.61 20.87 -13.96
C TYR A 91 1.26 21.48 -13.58
N CYS A 92 1.26 22.52 -12.76
CA CYS A 92 0.05 23.19 -12.32
C CYS A 92 0.31 24.69 -12.06
N ASN A 93 -0.75 25.47 -11.96
CA ASN A 93 -0.66 26.92 -11.70
C ASN A 93 -0.30 27.29 -10.24
N ALA A 94 -0.02 26.30 -9.39
CA ALA A 94 0.45 26.54 -8.02
C ALA A 94 1.99 26.64 -7.92
N SER A 95 2.73 26.30 -8.99
CA SER A 95 4.19 26.30 -9.01
C SER A 95 4.72 26.55 -10.42
N ASP A 96 5.79 27.32 -10.52
CA ASP A 96 6.51 27.55 -11.79
C ASP A 96 7.36 26.33 -12.22
N ARG A 97 7.55 25.37 -11.32
CA ARG A 97 8.28 24.12 -11.58
C ARG A 97 7.34 22.93 -11.39
N PRO A 98 7.58 21.83 -12.12
CA PRO A 98 6.82 20.60 -11.90
C PRO A 98 7.00 20.10 -10.47
N ILE A 99 5.92 19.60 -9.88
CA ILE A 99 5.95 18.87 -8.62
C ILE A 99 6.18 17.40 -8.98
N TYR A 100 7.23 16.80 -8.42
CA TYR A 100 7.57 15.42 -8.73
C TYR A 100 6.96 14.45 -7.72
N LEU A 101 6.26 13.45 -8.25
CA LEU A 101 5.79 12.28 -7.52
C LEU A 101 6.63 11.09 -7.95
N THR A 102 6.90 10.18 -7.03
CA THR A 102 7.81 9.05 -7.29
C THR A 102 7.10 7.72 -7.13
N LEU A 103 7.37 6.79 -8.04
CA LEU A 103 7.01 5.38 -7.96
C LEU A 103 8.27 4.55 -7.78
N SER A 104 8.26 3.60 -6.86
CA SER A 104 9.36 2.65 -6.67
C SER A 104 8.84 1.24 -6.43
N GLY A 105 9.74 0.26 -6.59
CA GLY A 105 9.44 -1.15 -6.35
C GLY A 105 10.41 -2.06 -7.08
N GLU A 106 10.09 -3.34 -7.12
CA GLU A 106 10.84 -4.36 -7.82
C GLU A 106 9.90 -5.19 -8.71
N VAL A 107 10.24 -5.35 -9.99
CA VAL A 107 9.54 -6.27 -10.89
C VAL A 107 10.20 -7.64 -10.82
N SER A 108 9.45 -8.65 -10.43
CA SER A 108 9.93 -10.03 -10.35
C SER A 108 9.11 -10.96 -11.26
N ALA A 109 9.79 -11.87 -11.93
CA ALA A 109 9.14 -12.95 -12.67
C ALA A 109 8.54 -14.01 -11.73
N ASP A 110 9.07 -14.10 -10.51
CA ASP A 110 8.50 -14.91 -9.43
C ASP A 110 7.75 -13.97 -8.46
N PRO A 111 6.40 -13.97 -8.47
CA PRO A 111 5.60 -13.16 -7.57
C PRO A 111 5.80 -13.53 -6.08
N LYS A 112 6.59 -14.55 -5.83
CA LYS A 112 6.79 -15.21 -4.55
C LYS A 112 8.06 -14.79 -3.83
N ASN A 113 8.66 -13.65 -4.19
CA ASN A 113 9.63 -13.01 -3.30
C ASN A 113 8.88 -12.32 -2.14
N TYR A 114 8.52 -13.11 -1.17
CA TYR A 114 7.77 -12.66 0.01
C TYR A 114 8.61 -11.81 0.99
N THR A 115 9.88 -11.47 0.68
CA THR A 115 10.76 -10.77 1.63
C THR A 115 10.23 -9.39 2.05
N LEU A 116 9.53 -8.69 1.17
CA LEU A 116 8.96 -7.37 1.48
C LEU A 116 7.60 -7.47 2.18
N THR A 117 6.76 -8.41 1.78
CA THR A 117 5.40 -8.57 2.33
C THR A 117 5.35 -9.47 3.55
N HIS A 118 6.32 -10.36 3.72
CA HIS A 118 6.46 -11.31 4.81
C HIS A 118 7.92 -11.30 5.28
N PRO A 119 8.35 -10.26 6.00
CA PRO A 119 9.76 -10.06 6.35
C PRO A 119 10.29 -11.11 7.32
N TYR A 120 9.43 -11.71 8.15
CA TYR A 120 9.84 -12.66 9.17
C TYR A 120 9.94 -14.07 8.58
N ALA A 121 11.15 -14.63 8.62
CA ALA A 121 11.46 -15.93 8.03
C ALA A 121 11.66 -17.01 9.09
N PHE A 122 10.95 -18.11 8.95
CA PHE A 122 11.06 -19.31 9.76
C PHE A 122 11.28 -20.49 8.81
N ASP A 123 12.54 -20.76 8.49
CA ASP A 123 12.93 -21.72 7.45
C ASP A 123 12.26 -21.40 6.10
N ALA A 124 11.41 -22.27 5.60
CA ALA A 124 10.68 -22.10 4.34
C ALA A 124 9.34 -21.35 4.51
N ILE A 125 8.96 -20.94 5.71
CA ILE A 125 7.75 -20.20 6.00
C ILE A 125 8.10 -18.75 6.29
N ARG A 126 7.30 -17.83 5.77
CA ARG A 126 7.45 -16.41 6.02
C ARG A 126 6.14 -15.82 6.54
N LEU A 127 6.24 -14.89 7.47
CA LEU A 127 5.11 -14.18 8.08
C LEU A 127 5.23 -12.68 7.82
N ASP A 128 4.08 -11.99 7.78
CA ASP A 128 4.03 -10.52 7.68
C ASP A 128 4.33 -9.83 9.01
N LYS A 129 4.14 -10.54 10.14
CA LYS A 129 4.39 -10.03 11.49
C LYS A 129 4.78 -11.17 12.45
N GLU A 130 5.54 -10.86 13.49
CA GLU A 130 5.93 -11.81 14.55
C GLU A 130 5.00 -11.78 15.76
N ALA A 131 4.30 -10.66 15.96
CA ALA A 131 3.39 -10.45 17.07
C ALA A 131 2.08 -9.85 16.57
N ILE A 132 1.05 -10.04 17.35
CA ILE A 132 -0.24 -9.38 17.18
C ILE A 132 -0.58 -8.63 18.46
N GLU A 133 -1.08 -7.42 18.28
CA GLU A 133 -1.59 -6.59 19.37
C GLU A 133 -3.06 -6.32 19.08
N PHE A 134 -3.91 -6.52 20.04
CA PHE A 134 -5.31 -6.14 19.98
C PHE A 134 -5.43 -4.78 20.66
N ASP A 135 -5.90 -3.80 19.91
CA ASP A 135 -6.19 -2.46 20.43
C ASP A 135 -7.27 -2.51 21.52
N ASP A 136 -7.60 -1.36 22.09
CA ASP A 136 -8.58 -1.21 23.17
C ASP A 136 -9.84 -2.03 22.92
N THR A 137 -10.02 -3.07 23.71
CA THR A 137 -11.15 -4.00 23.63
C THR A 137 -11.99 -3.93 24.90
N ASN A 138 -13.31 -4.02 24.74
CA ASN A 138 -14.22 -4.12 25.86
C ASN A 138 -14.53 -5.58 26.20
N LYS A 139 -15.00 -5.81 27.42
CA LYS A 139 -15.49 -7.14 27.80
C LYS A 139 -16.65 -7.56 26.90
N GLY A 140 -16.60 -8.78 26.38
CA GLY A 140 -17.56 -9.33 25.44
C GLY A 140 -17.16 -9.18 23.98
N ASP A 141 -16.14 -8.36 23.66
CA ASP A 141 -15.64 -8.22 22.30
C ASP A 141 -14.87 -9.47 21.87
N LYS A 142 -14.94 -9.75 20.55
CA LYS A 142 -14.19 -10.84 19.90
C LYS A 142 -13.45 -10.31 18.68
N PRO A 143 -12.47 -9.41 18.87
CA PRO A 143 -11.68 -8.90 17.75
C PRO A 143 -10.88 -10.00 17.09
N THR A 144 -10.65 -9.85 15.78
CA THR A 144 -9.86 -10.77 14.98
C THR A 144 -8.74 -10.06 14.27
N MET A 145 -7.58 -10.71 14.20
CA MET A 145 -6.43 -10.26 13.42
C MET A 145 -5.91 -11.39 12.54
N ASP A 146 -5.41 -11.02 11.37
CA ASP A 146 -4.80 -11.96 10.44
C ASP A 146 -3.26 -11.86 10.51
N ILE A 147 -2.58 -12.99 10.54
CA ILE A 147 -1.15 -13.14 10.26
C ILE A 147 -1.05 -13.74 8.86
N LEU A 148 -0.46 -13.02 7.92
CA LEU A 148 -0.26 -13.52 6.56
C LEU A 148 0.91 -14.51 6.56
N VAL A 149 0.73 -15.61 5.84
CA VAL A 149 1.69 -16.72 5.77
C VAL A 149 2.05 -16.98 4.31
N ALA A 150 3.33 -17.06 4.03
CA ALA A 150 3.85 -17.50 2.74
C ALA A 150 4.68 -18.78 2.91
N ASN A 151 4.33 -19.81 2.19
CA ASN A 151 5.09 -21.04 2.07
C ASN A 151 6.04 -20.94 0.86
N THR A 152 7.32 -20.78 1.11
CA THR A 152 8.35 -20.68 0.06
C THR A 152 8.92 -22.06 -0.36
N SER A 153 8.44 -23.15 0.23
CA SER A 153 8.88 -24.50 -0.10
C SER A 153 8.18 -25.08 -1.34
N ASN A 154 8.72 -26.19 -1.83
CA ASN A 154 8.07 -26.99 -2.87
C ASN A 154 7.14 -28.08 -2.29
N GLU A 155 6.81 -27.98 -1.00
CA GLU A 155 5.92 -28.92 -0.31
C GLU A 155 4.69 -28.20 0.23
N VAL A 156 3.63 -28.94 0.51
CA VAL A 156 2.43 -28.40 1.16
C VAL A 156 2.73 -28.21 2.64
N TYR A 157 2.42 -27.04 3.15
CA TYR A 157 2.58 -26.70 4.56
C TYR A 157 1.21 -26.70 5.28
N THR A 158 1.15 -27.40 6.41
CA THR A 158 -0.01 -27.40 7.31
C THR A 158 0.39 -26.74 8.61
N PRO A 159 -0.07 -25.51 8.92
CA PRO A 159 0.21 -24.86 10.18
C PRO A 159 -0.32 -25.67 11.37
N VAL A 160 0.52 -25.90 12.37
CA VAL A 160 0.12 -26.49 13.64
C VAL A 160 0.19 -25.42 14.71
N LEU A 161 -0.97 -25.10 15.29
CA LEU A 161 -1.11 -24.08 16.31
C LEU A 161 -1.07 -24.74 17.69
N MET A 162 -0.03 -24.47 18.45
CA MET A 162 0.18 -25.10 19.76
C MET A 162 0.19 -24.06 20.88
N HIS A 163 -0.18 -24.52 22.08
CA HIS A 163 -0.10 -23.73 23.33
C HIS A 163 -0.92 -22.43 23.30
N LEU A 164 -2.06 -22.43 22.58
CA LEU A 164 -2.96 -21.28 22.61
C LEU A 164 -3.60 -21.15 24.00
N PRO A 165 -3.57 -19.94 24.60
CA PRO A 165 -4.30 -19.68 25.83
C PRO A 165 -5.82 -19.84 25.59
N PRO A 166 -6.63 -20.14 26.61
CA PRO A 166 -8.08 -20.37 26.47
C PRO A 166 -8.86 -19.18 25.86
N TYR A 167 -8.29 -18.00 25.95
CA TYR A 167 -8.87 -16.75 25.41
C TYR A 167 -8.48 -16.47 23.96
N LEU A 168 -7.63 -17.28 23.33
CA LEU A 168 -7.27 -17.17 21.92
C LEU A 168 -7.79 -18.38 21.14
N GLU A 169 -8.39 -18.10 20.01
CA GLU A 169 -8.70 -19.07 18.97
C GLU A 169 -7.93 -18.69 17.70
N ALA A 170 -7.31 -19.66 17.04
CA ALA A 170 -6.60 -19.41 15.81
C ALA A 170 -6.88 -20.51 14.78
N VAL A 171 -7.12 -20.08 13.52
CA VAL A 171 -7.48 -20.95 12.41
C VAL A 171 -6.66 -20.59 11.18
N ALA A 172 -6.06 -21.59 10.54
CA ALA A 172 -5.37 -21.40 9.26
C ALA A 172 -6.37 -21.39 8.10
N VAL A 173 -6.23 -20.43 7.19
CA VAL A 173 -7.08 -20.28 6.00
C VAL A 173 -6.22 -20.05 4.75
N PRO A 174 -6.14 -21.01 3.84
CA PRO A 174 -6.68 -22.37 3.92
C PRO A 174 -5.96 -23.21 4.99
N GLU A 175 -6.57 -24.31 5.42
CA GLU A 175 -5.98 -25.25 6.40
C GLU A 175 -4.62 -25.78 5.94
N ARG A 176 -4.44 -25.95 4.63
CA ARG A 176 -3.20 -26.41 3.99
C ARG A 176 -2.74 -25.38 2.97
N ILE A 177 -1.57 -24.82 3.20
CA ILE A 177 -0.96 -23.82 2.30
C ILE A 177 -0.15 -24.59 1.24
N GLY A 178 -0.56 -24.43 0.00
CA GLY A 178 0.07 -25.12 -1.14
C GLY A 178 1.54 -24.75 -1.32
N LYS A 179 2.23 -25.51 -2.15
CA LYS A 179 3.62 -25.26 -2.60
C LYS A 179 3.74 -23.84 -3.15
N LYS A 180 4.73 -23.10 -2.71
CA LYS A 180 4.93 -21.70 -3.13
C LYS A 180 3.63 -20.85 -2.98
N GLY A 181 2.74 -21.22 -2.07
CA GLY A 181 1.44 -20.61 -1.86
C GLY A 181 1.41 -19.66 -0.67
N THR A 182 0.30 -18.95 -0.54
CA THR A 182 0.02 -18.08 0.60
C THR A 182 -1.25 -18.51 1.32
N GLY A 183 -1.35 -18.10 2.56
CA GLY A 183 -2.53 -18.25 3.39
C GLY A 183 -2.49 -17.22 4.52
N LYS A 184 -3.34 -17.41 5.50
CA LYS A 184 -3.35 -16.61 6.71
C LYS A 184 -3.72 -17.44 7.93
N ILE A 185 -3.27 -17.01 9.08
CA ILE A 185 -3.74 -17.49 10.37
C ILE A 185 -4.64 -16.39 10.92
N LYS A 186 -5.94 -16.70 11.04
CA LYS A 186 -6.91 -15.81 11.65
C LYS A 186 -6.90 -16.07 13.16
N VAL A 187 -6.56 -15.06 13.95
CA VAL A 187 -6.53 -15.13 15.42
C VAL A 187 -7.69 -14.31 15.97
N THR A 188 -8.48 -14.92 16.85
CA THR A 188 -9.63 -14.30 17.52
C THR A 188 -9.33 -14.23 19.03
N LEU A 189 -9.47 -13.07 19.61
CA LEU A 189 -9.41 -12.87 21.06
C LEU A 189 -10.82 -12.92 21.64
N ASP A 190 -11.07 -13.82 22.57
CA ASP A 190 -12.30 -13.86 23.37
C ASP A 190 -12.08 -13.14 24.70
N THR A 191 -12.51 -11.88 24.76
CA THR A 191 -12.27 -11.02 25.93
C THR A 191 -13.03 -11.47 27.20
N ASP A 192 -14.05 -12.31 27.07
CA ASP A 192 -14.76 -12.90 28.20
C ASP A 192 -13.92 -13.95 28.94
N LYS A 193 -12.94 -14.52 28.26
CA LYS A 193 -12.06 -15.55 28.79
C LYS A 193 -10.70 -15.03 29.28
N LEU A 194 -10.47 -13.71 29.21
CA LEU A 194 -9.23 -13.11 29.73
C LEU A 194 -9.12 -13.36 31.24
N PRO A 195 -7.91 -13.68 31.75
CA PRO A 195 -7.67 -13.81 33.17
C PRO A 195 -7.95 -12.46 33.87
N LYS A 196 -8.52 -12.53 35.06
CA LYS A 196 -8.81 -11.34 35.88
C LYS A 196 -7.53 -10.78 36.46
#